data_73478e5604b159db4ab0f78035795dac
#
_entry.id   73478e5604b159db4ab0f78035795dac
#
_cell.length_a   1.000
_cell.length_b   1.000
_cell.length_c   1.000
_cell.angle_alpha   90.00
_cell.angle_beta   90.00
_cell.angle_gamma   90.00
#
_symmetry.space_group_name_H-M   'P 1'
#
loop_
_entity.id
_entity.type
_entity.pdbx_description
1 polymer ?
#
loop_
_entity_poly.entity_id
_entity_poly.type
_entity_poly.pdbx_seq_one_letter_code
_entity_poly.pdbx_strand_id
1 'polypeptide(L)'
;PFGLMRDPEDKGHLIIDPETAPVIRKIYDYALDGMGCMRISKRLMEEKIPITHVKANTEFDANYYSWGGARISHILRNPFYKGAHLVFRTHQKGIRSNTYDIIPREDWEIIEGCHEAIVTPEEWEQVQELIDRKPPIMKGNACPFYNLFHGLVYCATCGKSMQVRYEKVGRTGKNRFTGEMREPIDKAYYICQTYNRMGCKVCSSHKIEARDLYNLVLKDIQELAAQAMKDADMFYQRLSSRMERRYLVDTSQTEKERKRLEARDQEIDGMFLSLYTDKAKGILTEQRFMKLTAALEQEQEANQKRLHDLAVMQSRADAQESEVRTFIKEIRRYAAIEELDESVLNRLISKILIGEVKKVDGQKVQEVRIVYNFVGEIPEIAA
;
A
#
# COMPACT_ATOMS: atom_id res chain seq x y z
N PRO A 1 13.63 -20.06 0.51
CA PRO A 1 13.08 -19.35 -0.66
C PRO A 1 14.23 -18.74 -1.47
N PHE A 2 14.04 -18.55 -2.79
CA PHE A 2 15.00 -17.85 -3.64
C PHE A 2 15.20 -16.42 -3.11
N GLY A 3 16.43 -15.94 -2.97
CA GLY A 3 16.74 -14.66 -2.32
C GLY A 3 17.03 -14.73 -0.84
N LEU A 4 16.77 -15.88 -0.19
CA LEU A 4 17.04 -16.13 1.22
C LEU A 4 17.80 -17.44 1.39
N MET A 5 18.75 -17.48 2.30
CA MET A 5 19.53 -18.65 2.65
C MET A 5 19.42 -18.91 4.17
N ARG A 6 19.74 -20.13 4.59
CA ARG A 6 19.82 -20.43 6.01
C ARG A 6 21.08 -19.84 6.62
N ASP A 7 20.96 -19.30 7.81
CA ASP A 7 22.11 -18.82 8.56
C ASP A 7 23.06 -20.00 8.84
N PRO A 8 24.36 -19.87 8.54
CA PRO A 8 25.35 -20.89 8.83
C PRO A 8 25.50 -21.19 10.35
N GLU A 9 25.28 -20.18 11.20
CA GLU A 9 25.41 -20.28 12.66
C GLU A 9 24.09 -20.73 13.31
N ASP A 10 22.94 -20.30 12.80
CA ASP A 10 21.62 -20.74 13.27
C ASP A 10 20.76 -21.25 12.11
N LYS A 11 20.72 -22.57 11.93
CA LYS A 11 19.95 -23.23 10.87
C LYS A 11 18.44 -22.97 10.92
N GLY A 12 17.92 -22.46 12.02
CA GLY A 12 16.51 -22.06 12.20
C GLY A 12 16.21 -20.67 11.64
N HIS A 13 17.24 -19.86 11.44
CA HIS A 13 17.11 -18.48 10.98
C HIS A 13 17.38 -18.35 9.48
N LEU A 14 16.70 -17.37 8.83
CA LEU A 14 16.90 -17.01 7.41
C LEU A 14 17.64 -15.69 7.33
N ILE A 15 18.63 -15.63 6.44
CA ILE A 15 19.39 -14.43 6.12
C ILE A 15 19.25 -14.11 4.63
N ILE A 16 19.51 -12.87 4.26
CA ILE A 16 19.50 -12.42 2.86
C ILE A 16 20.66 -13.09 2.12
N ASP A 17 20.33 -13.68 0.97
CA ASP A 17 21.33 -14.23 0.08
C ASP A 17 21.83 -13.14 -0.89
N PRO A 18 23.11 -12.72 -0.76
CA PRO A 18 23.65 -11.61 -1.54
C PRO A 18 23.66 -11.86 -3.06
N GLU A 19 23.64 -13.13 -3.51
CA GLU A 19 23.66 -13.45 -4.94
C GLU A 19 22.28 -13.35 -5.56
N THR A 20 21.22 -13.77 -4.86
CA THR A 20 19.87 -13.87 -5.44
C THR A 20 18.87 -12.86 -4.91
N ALA A 21 19.11 -12.22 -3.78
CA ALA A 21 18.25 -11.18 -3.25
C ALA A 21 18.10 -9.98 -4.22
N PRO A 22 19.16 -9.53 -4.94
CA PRO A 22 19.01 -8.48 -5.94
C PRO A 22 18.03 -8.83 -7.07
N VAL A 23 17.88 -10.12 -7.40
CA VAL A 23 16.91 -10.58 -8.40
C VAL A 23 15.48 -10.45 -7.86
N ILE A 24 15.26 -10.79 -6.59
CA ILE A 24 13.96 -10.59 -5.92
C ILE A 24 13.62 -9.10 -5.89
N ARG A 25 14.55 -8.24 -5.48
CA ARG A 25 14.35 -6.78 -5.48
C ARG A 25 13.93 -6.30 -6.86
N LYS A 26 14.63 -6.72 -7.91
CA LYS A 26 14.33 -6.38 -9.30
C LYS A 26 12.94 -6.86 -9.75
N ILE A 27 12.51 -8.05 -9.32
CA ILE A 27 11.15 -8.56 -9.61
C ILE A 27 10.10 -7.66 -8.97
N TYR A 28 10.31 -7.21 -7.73
CA TYR A 28 9.41 -6.29 -7.04
C TYR A 28 9.42 -4.90 -7.69
N ASP A 29 10.57 -4.39 -8.10
CA ASP A 29 10.67 -3.12 -8.82
C ASP A 29 9.88 -3.15 -10.14
N TYR A 30 10.00 -4.22 -10.92
CA TYR A 30 9.20 -4.40 -12.13
C TYR A 30 7.69 -4.53 -11.84
N ALA A 31 7.32 -5.16 -10.73
CA ALA A 31 5.91 -5.24 -10.34
C ALA A 31 5.36 -3.88 -9.91
N LEU A 32 6.13 -3.09 -9.15
CA LEU A 32 5.80 -1.71 -8.77
C LEU A 32 5.69 -0.78 -9.98
N ASP A 33 6.49 -1.04 -11.03
CA ASP A 33 6.38 -0.36 -12.32
C ASP A 33 5.15 -0.79 -13.15
N GLY A 34 4.27 -1.62 -12.58
CA GLY A 34 3.02 -2.04 -13.22
C GLY A 34 3.19 -3.20 -14.22
N MET A 35 4.37 -3.86 -14.26
CA MET A 35 4.54 -5.00 -15.14
C MET A 35 3.82 -6.24 -14.62
N GLY A 36 2.95 -6.83 -15.43
CA GLY A 36 2.32 -8.11 -15.10
C GLY A 36 3.32 -9.28 -15.11
N CYS A 37 3.03 -10.34 -14.34
CA CYS A 37 3.91 -11.50 -14.12
C CYS A 37 4.51 -12.10 -15.42
N MET A 38 3.76 -12.13 -16.53
CA MET A 38 4.26 -12.64 -17.82
C MET A 38 5.27 -11.69 -18.47
N ARG A 39 5.10 -10.37 -18.32
CA ARG A 39 6.06 -9.39 -18.85
C ARG A 39 7.35 -9.41 -18.04
N ILE A 40 7.25 -9.49 -16.71
CA ILE A 40 8.41 -9.66 -15.80
C ILE A 40 9.18 -10.93 -16.18
N SER A 41 8.48 -12.05 -16.34
CA SER A 41 9.06 -13.32 -16.76
C SER A 41 9.87 -13.17 -18.04
N LYS A 42 9.28 -12.57 -19.08
CA LYS A 42 9.94 -12.33 -20.35
C LYS A 42 11.17 -11.43 -20.23
N ARG A 43 11.07 -10.37 -19.43
CA ARG A 43 12.17 -9.43 -19.18
C ARG A 43 13.37 -10.09 -18.51
N LEU A 44 13.14 -10.91 -17.48
CA LEU A 44 14.19 -11.67 -16.81
C LEU A 44 14.88 -12.69 -17.73
N MET A 45 14.12 -13.30 -18.65
CA MET A 45 14.67 -14.18 -19.67
C MET A 45 15.52 -13.43 -20.70
N GLU A 46 15.09 -12.26 -21.16
CA GLU A 46 15.85 -11.36 -22.06
C GLU A 46 17.16 -10.91 -21.41
N GLU A 47 17.13 -10.64 -20.11
CA GLU A 47 18.30 -10.24 -19.31
C GLU A 47 19.19 -11.43 -18.92
N LYS A 48 18.83 -12.65 -19.29
CA LYS A 48 19.53 -13.90 -18.97
C LYS A 48 19.82 -14.07 -17.49
N ILE A 49 18.83 -13.77 -16.64
CA ILE A 49 18.93 -13.96 -15.19
C ILE A 49 18.64 -15.42 -14.86
N PRO A 50 19.56 -16.15 -14.17
CA PRO A 50 19.38 -17.56 -13.85
C PRO A 50 18.31 -17.78 -12.80
N ILE A 51 17.61 -18.93 -12.88
CA ILE A 51 16.56 -19.32 -11.93
C ILE A 51 17.14 -19.90 -10.63
N THR A 52 18.34 -20.46 -10.67
CA THR A 52 18.96 -21.15 -9.54
C THR A 52 20.43 -20.75 -9.39
N HIS A 53 20.99 -20.91 -8.17
CA HIS A 53 22.43 -20.76 -7.90
C HIS A 53 23.30 -21.83 -8.55
N VAL A 54 22.70 -22.94 -8.96
CA VAL A 54 23.46 -24.04 -9.55
C VAL A 54 23.94 -23.61 -10.93
N LYS A 55 25.26 -23.49 -11.09
CA LYS A 55 25.86 -23.32 -12.41
C LYS A 55 25.38 -24.46 -13.28
N ALA A 56 24.74 -24.14 -14.41
CA ALA A 56 24.36 -25.16 -15.38
C ALA A 56 25.61 -25.92 -15.78
N ASN A 57 25.63 -27.23 -15.60
CA ASN A 57 26.73 -28.08 -16.04
C ASN A 57 26.86 -28.13 -17.58
N THR A 58 25.93 -27.52 -18.29
CA THR A 58 25.89 -27.44 -19.76
C THR A 58 25.45 -26.05 -20.17
N GLU A 59 26.17 -25.40 -21.06
CA GLU A 59 25.88 -24.09 -21.65
C GLU A 59 24.52 -24.00 -22.37
N PHE A 60 23.75 -25.09 -22.46
CA PHE A 60 22.55 -25.23 -23.26
C PHE A 60 21.30 -25.68 -22.47
N ASP A 61 21.24 -25.55 -21.17
CA ASP A 61 19.98 -25.80 -20.47
C ASP A 61 19.01 -24.63 -20.71
N ALA A 62 18.14 -24.77 -21.72
CA ALA A 62 17.10 -23.78 -22.04
C ALA A 62 16.18 -23.45 -20.85
N ASN A 63 16.13 -24.34 -19.83
CA ASN A 63 15.36 -24.15 -18.61
C ASN A 63 16.09 -23.26 -17.58
N TYR A 64 17.39 -23.06 -17.71
CA TYR A 64 18.20 -22.31 -16.76
C TYR A 64 17.77 -20.84 -16.63
N TYR A 65 17.26 -20.25 -17.70
CA TYR A 65 16.74 -18.89 -17.76
C TYR A 65 15.22 -18.83 -17.89
N SER A 66 14.52 -19.97 -17.83
CA SER A 66 13.09 -20.05 -18.12
C SER A 66 12.24 -19.65 -16.92
N TRP A 67 12.14 -18.36 -16.68
CA TRP A 67 11.21 -17.80 -15.71
C TRP A 67 9.77 -18.00 -16.17
N GLY A 68 8.93 -18.67 -15.37
CA GLY A 68 7.50 -18.80 -15.65
C GLY A 68 6.68 -17.72 -14.93
N GLY A 69 5.63 -17.19 -15.58
CA GLY A 69 4.74 -16.20 -14.96
C GLY A 69 4.10 -16.68 -13.65
N ALA A 70 3.79 -17.97 -13.54
CA ALA A 70 3.31 -18.58 -12.29
C ALA A 70 4.35 -18.50 -11.16
N ARG A 71 5.64 -18.70 -11.48
CA ARG A 71 6.73 -18.57 -10.50
C ARG A 71 6.88 -17.13 -10.03
N ILE A 72 6.80 -16.16 -10.93
CA ILE A 72 6.80 -14.73 -10.59
C ILE A 72 5.62 -14.40 -9.68
N SER A 73 4.41 -14.84 -10.03
CA SER A 73 3.23 -14.64 -9.19
C SER A 73 3.41 -15.25 -7.79
N HIS A 74 4.04 -16.42 -7.70
CA HIS A 74 4.32 -17.07 -6.41
C HIS A 74 5.34 -16.29 -5.59
N ILE A 75 6.39 -15.73 -6.21
CA ILE A 75 7.37 -14.87 -5.56
C ILE A 75 6.69 -13.61 -5.02
N LEU A 76 5.97 -12.89 -5.86
CA LEU A 76 5.33 -11.63 -5.49
C LEU A 76 4.27 -11.78 -4.37
N ARG A 77 3.65 -12.96 -4.25
CA ARG A 77 2.65 -13.24 -3.21
C ARG A 77 3.22 -13.84 -1.93
N ASN A 78 4.51 -14.07 -1.88
CA ASN A 78 5.15 -14.74 -0.75
C ASN A 78 5.55 -13.72 0.34
N PRO A 79 4.94 -13.74 1.54
CA PRO A 79 5.25 -12.80 2.61
C PRO A 79 6.65 -12.98 3.25
N PHE A 80 7.39 -14.05 2.92
CA PHE A 80 8.78 -14.19 3.34
C PHE A 80 9.64 -12.98 2.91
N TYR A 81 9.34 -12.37 1.77
CA TYR A 81 10.15 -11.24 1.27
C TYR A 81 9.95 -9.94 2.05
N LYS A 82 8.85 -9.79 2.79
CA LYS A 82 8.65 -8.69 3.75
C LYS A 82 9.15 -9.00 5.18
N GLY A 83 9.90 -10.10 5.37
CA GLY A 83 10.42 -10.51 6.67
C GLY A 83 9.45 -11.33 7.53
N ALA A 84 8.34 -11.80 6.97
CA ALA A 84 7.33 -12.57 7.68
C ALA A 84 7.45 -14.08 7.40
N HIS A 85 7.11 -14.90 8.38
CA HIS A 85 7.05 -16.35 8.24
C HIS A 85 5.60 -16.84 8.23
N LEU A 86 5.33 -17.81 7.35
CA LEU A 86 4.02 -18.46 7.25
C LEU A 86 4.01 -19.77 8.01
N VAL A 87 3.12 -19.89 8.97
CA VAL A 87 2.87 -21.14 9.70
C VAL A 87 1.49 -21.72 9.35
N PHE A 88 1.31 -23.01 9.59
CA PHE A 88 0.05 -23.73 9.37
C PHE A 88 -0.54 -23.63 7.94
N ARG A 89 0.33 -23.72 6.92
CA ARG A 89 -0.13 -23.78 5.50
C ARG A 89 -0.84 -25.07 5.13
N THR A 90 -0.49 -26.15 5.82
CA THR A 90 -1.00 -27.50 5.56
C THR A 90 -1.28 -28.20 6.86
N HIS A 91 -2.36 -28.99 6.89
CA HIS A 91 -2.68 -29.89 7.98
C HIS A 91 -2.54 -31.34 7.52
N GLN A 92 -1.81 -32.15 8.28
CA GLN A 92 -1.68 -33.58 7.98
C GLN A 92 -2.94 -34.32 8.37
N LYS A 93 -3.53 -35.09 7.46
CA LYS A 93 -4.81 -35.79 7.67
C LYS A 93 -4.79 -36.86 8.77
N GLY A 94 -3.61 -37.22 9.28
CA GLY A 94 -3.47 -38.19 10.36
C GLY A 94 -2.00 -38.51 10.60
N ILE A 95 -1.69 -39.00 11.80
CA ILE A 95 -0.33 -39.23 12.31
C ILE A 95 0.53 -40.15 11.39
N ARG A 96 -0.11 -40.99 10.59
CA ARG A 96 0.56 -41.90 9.63
C ARG A 96 0.21 -41.66 8.18
N SER A 97 -0.47 -40.53 7.88
CA SER A 97 -0.88 -40.20 6.52
C SER A 97 0.16 -39.30 5.85
N ASN A 98 0.56 -39.63 4.64
CA ASN A 98 1.37 -38.77 3.79
C ASN A 98 0.53 -37.75 2.98
N THR A 99 -0.77 -37.64 3.28
CA THR A 99 -1.67 -36.70 2.63
C THR A 99 -1.89 -35.49 3.53
N TYR A 100 -1.86 -34.29 2.90
CA TYR A 100 -2.03 -33.01 3.56
C TYR A 100 -3.24 -32.28 2.99
N ASP A 101 -4.03 -31.66 3.84
CA ASP A 101 -5.03 -30.68 3.44
C ASP A 101 -4.35 -29.29 3.39
N ILE A 102 -4.67 -28.53 2.35
CA ILE A 102 -4.21 -27.16 2.21
C ILE A 102 -5.18 -26.28 3.00
N ILE A 103 -4.67 -25.55 3.96
CA ILE A 103 -5.43 -24.58 4.74
C ILE A 103 -5.72 -23.35 3.85
N PRO A 104 -6.97 -22.83 3.83
CA PRO A 104 -7.29 -21.57 3.13
C PRO A 104 -6.36 -20.43 3.56
N ARG A 105 -6.08 -19.50 2.63
CA ARG A 105 -5.16 -18.37 2.92
C ARG A 105 -5.63 -17.47 4.06
N GLU A 106 -6.92 -17.40 4.27
CA GLU A 106 -7.57 -16.61 5.32
C GLU A 106 -7.25 -17.11 6.73
N ASP A 107 -6.93 -18.42 6.83
CA ASP A 107 -6.60 -19.11 8.08
C ASP A 107 -5.08 -19.29 8.30
N TRP A 108 -4.25 -18.69 7.46
CA TRP A 108 -2.80 -18.76 7.63
C TRP A 108 -2.34 -17.83 8.76
N GLU A 109 -1.53 -18.34 9.66
CA GLU A 109 -0.86 -17.49 10.64
C GLU A 109 0.43 -16.91 10.05
N ILE A 110 0.54 -15.59 10.13
CA ILE A 110 1.69 -14.82 9.65
C ILE A 110 2.40 -14.25 10.87
N ILE A 111 3.65 -14.65 11.08
CA ILE A 111 4.52 -14.11 12.12
C ILE A 111 5.44 -13.10 11.45
N GLU A 112 5.35 -11.83 11.83
CA GLU A 112 6.16 -10.75 11.27
C GLU A 112 7.50 -10.59 12.00
N GLY A 113 8.51 -10.03 11.30
CA GLY A 113 9.81 -9.74 11.90
C GLY A 113 10.68 -10.96 12.19
N CYS A 114 10.45 -12.09 11.50
CA CYS A 114 11.22 -13.32 11.72
C CYS A 114 12.63 -13.29 11.11
N HIS A 115 12.89 -12.44 10.14
CA HIS A 115 14.18 -12.28 9.47
C HIS A 115 14.23 -10.93 8.73
N GLU A 116 15.40 -10.55 8.24
CA GLU A 116 15.60 -9.33 7.49
C GLU A 116 14.78 -9.33 6.19
N ALA A 117 14.05 -8.24 5.93
CA ALA A 117 13.19 -8.09 4.77
C ALA A 117 13.98 -7.67 3.52
N ILE A 118 13.69 -8.26 2.36
CA ILE A 118 14.24 -7.83 1.06
C ILE A 118 13.47 -6.63 0.51
N VAL A 119 12.17 -6.56 0.82
CA VAL A 119 11.26 -5.47 0.42
C VAL A 119 10.50 -4.98 1.66
N THR A 120 10.13 -3.70 1.68
CA THR A 120 9.38 -3.18 2.82
C THR A 120 7.95 -3.76 2.86
N PRO A 121 7.31 -3.82 4.03
CA PRO A 121 5.91 -4.25 4.12
C PRO A 121 4.98 -3.45 3.23
N GLU A 122 5.20 -2.13 3.12
CA GLU A 122 4.40 -1.22 2.30
C GLU A 122 4.55 -1.52 0.80
N GLU A 123 5.78 -1.76 0.34
CA GLU A 123 6.05 -2.17 -1.05
C GLU A 123 5.38 -3.52 -1.37
N TRP A 124 5.44 -4.45 -0.43
CA TRP A 124 4.79 -5.75 -0.58
C TRP A 124 3.28 -5.62 -0.72
N GLU A 125 2.63 -4.83 0.15
CA GLU A 125 1.19 -4.58 0.11
C GLU A 125 0.78 -3.87 -1.19
N GLN A 126 1.52 -2.86 -1.61
CA GLN A 126 1.30 -2.17 -2.88
C GLN A 126 1.34 -3.15 -4.07
N VAL A 127 2.30 -4.08 -4.06
CA VAL A 127 2.38 -5.13 -5.09
C VAL A 127 1.17 -6.08 -5.04
N GLN A 128 0.66 -6.44 -3.83
CA GLN A 128 -0.57 -7.25 -3.75
C GLN A 128 -1.76 -6.52 -4.39
N GLU A 129 -1.94 -5.24 -4.09
CA GLU A 129 -3.01 -4.44 -4.73
C GLU A 129 -2.87 -4.40 -6.26
N LEU A 130 -1.65 -4.23 -6.77
CA LEU A 130 -1.38 -4.22 -8.21
C LEU A 130 -1.70 -5.56 -8.88
N ILE A 131 -1.34 -6.68 -8.24
CA ILE A 131 -1.61 -8.03 -8.76
C ILE A 131 -3.11 -8.35 -8.74
N ASP A 132 -3.84 -7.89 -7.73
CA ASP A 132 -5.27 -8.17 -7.56
C ASP A 132 -6.14 -7.23 -8.42
N ARG A 133 -5.57 -6.16 -8.97
CA ARG A 133 -6.24 -5.36 -10.00
C ARG A 133 -6.51 -6.25 -11.21
N LYS A 134 -7.80 -6.47 -11.51
CA LYS A 134 -8.18 -7.27 -12.67
C LYS A 134 -7.69 -6.57 -13.94
N PRO A 135 -6.92 -7.25 -14.80
CA PRO A 135 -6.53 -6.66 -16.07
C PRO A 135 -7.77 -6.29 -16.90
N PRO A 136 -7.68 -5.28 -17.76
CA PRO A 136 -8.78 -4.94 -18.64
C PRO A 136 -9.14 -6.18 -19.48
N ILE A 137 -10.41 -6.55 -19.46
CA ILE A 137 -10.92 -7.56 -20.40
C ILE A 137 -10.88 -6.89 -21.78
N MET A 138 -9.79 -7.12 -22.50
CA MET A 138 -9.68 -6.74 -23.90
C MET A 138 -10.63 -7.62 -24.72
N LYS A 139 -11.89 -7.21 -24.85
CA LYS A 139 -12.78 -7.76 -25.85
C LYS A 139 -12.42 -7.12 -27.20
N GLY A 140 -11.68 -7.81 -27.98
CA GLY A 140 -11.68 -7.95 -29.43
C GLY A 140 -11.66 -6.74 -30.39
N ASN A 141 -11.73 -5.48 -29.92
CA ASN A 141 -11.58 -4.32 -30.78
C ASN A 141 -10.36 -3.55 -30.33
N ALA A 142 -9.38 -3.40 -31.21
CA ALA A 142 -8.20 -2.58 -31.01
C ALA A 142 -8.64 -1.18 -30.56
N CYS A 143 -8.45 -0.89 -29.26
CA CYS A 143 -8.75 0.40 -28.72
C CYS A 143 -7.64 1.38 -29.14
N PRO A 144 -7.92 2.44 -29.88
CA PRO A 144 -6.91 3.38 -30.36
C PRO A 144 -6.27 4.21 -29.24
N PHE A 145 -6.81 4.11 -28.02
CA PHE A 145 -6.36 4.85 -26.86
C PHE A 145 -5.80 3.89 -25.79
N TYR A 146 -4.57 4.12 -25.40
CA TYR A 146 -3.98 3.42 -24.25
C TYR A 146 -4.60 3.95 -22.95
N ASN A 147 -5.29 3.09 -22.21
CA ASN A 147 -5.95 3.45 -20.97
C ASN A 147 -4.93 3.49 -19.81
N LEU A 148 -4.17 4.58 -19.74
CA LEU A 148 -3.12 4.80 -18.75
C LEU A 148 -3.61 4.71 -17.29
N PHE A 149 -4.84 5.17 -17.01
CA PHE A 149 -5.44 5.16 -15.67
C PHE A 149 -6.29 3.91 -15.39
N HIS A 150 -5.97 2.80 -16.05
CA HIS A 150 -6.70 1.56 -15.82
C HIS A 150 -6.63 1.12 -14.36
N GLY A 151 -7.81 0.86 -13.76
CA GLY A 151 -7.90 0.42 -12.37
C GLY A 151 -7.69 1.52 -11.32
N LEU A 152 -7.41 2.76 -11.72
CA LEU A 152 -7.17 3.89 -10.82
C LEU A 152 -8.38 4.82 -10.67
N VAL A 153 -9.29 4.89 -11.67
CA VAL A 153 -10.38 5.88 -11.71
C VAL A 153 -11.67 5.31 -11.16
N TYR A 154 -12.23 5.98 -10.18
CA TYR A 154 -13.44 5.57 -9.47
C TYR A 154 -14.45 6.72 -9.38
N CYS A 155 -15.74 6.38 -9.31
CA CYS A 155 -16.81 7.33 -9.06
C CYS A 155 -16.82 7.75 -7.58
N ALA A 156 -16.78 9.05 -7.29
CA ALA A 156 -16.81 9.58 -5.94
C ALA A 156 -18.11 9.28 -5.18
N THR A 157 -19.23 9.10 -5.90
CA THR A 157 -20.56 8.87 -5.30
C THR A 157 -20.83 7.38 -5.02
N CYS A 158 -20.60 6.49 -6.01
CA CYS A 158 -20.92 5.07 -5.85
C CYS A 158 -19.72 4.17 -5.58
N GLY A 159 -18.50 4.71 -5.56
CA GLY A 159 -17.27 3.97 -5.25
C GLY A 159 -16.83 2.94 -6.30
N LYS A 160 -17.59 2.74 -7.38
CA LYS A 160 -17.25 1.76 -8.42
C LYS A 160 -16.24 2.32 -9.43
N SER A 161 -15.42 1.43 -10.00
CA SER A 161 -14.47 1.81 -11.06
C SER A 161 -15.20 2.38 -12.27
N MET A 162 -14.58 3.37 -12.90
CA MET A 162 -15.12 3.99 -14.10
C MET A 162 -14.66 3.26 -15.36
N GLN A 163 -15.51 3.28 -16.37
CA GLN A 163 -15.22 2.66 -17.68
C GLN A 163 -14.77 3.71 -18.68
N VAL A 164 -13.83 3.33 -19.56
CA VAL A 164 -13.45 4.16 -20.69
C VAL A 164 -14.46 3.97 -21.82
N ARG A 165 -14.92 5.08 -22.39
CA ARG A 165 -15.76 5.13 -23.56
C ARG A 165 -15.10 6.00 -24.63
N TYR A 166 -15.13 5.51 -25.86
CA TYR A 166 -14.62 6.23 -27.01
C TYR A 166 -15.79 6.84 -27.78
N GLU A 167 -15.67 8.09 -28.11
CA GLU A 167 -16.66 8.83 -28.89
C GLU A 167 -15.96 9.55 -30.03
N LYS A 168 -16.49 9.42 -31.24
CA LYS A 168 -16.10 10.26 -32.37
C LYS A 168 -16.89 11.57 -32.28
N VAL A 169 -16.21 12.65 -31.98
CA VAL A 169 -16.83 13.98 -31.82
C VAL A 169 -16.58 14.78 -33.08
N GLY A 170 -17.66 15.22 -33.69
CA GLY A 170 -17.63 15.99 -34.93
C GLY A 170 -18.29 15.22 -36.10
N ARG A 171 -18.52 15.92 -37.17
CA ARG A 171 -19.05 15.37 -38.43
C ARG A 171 -18.00 15.53 -39.52
N THR A 172 -17.79 14.50 -40.32
CA THR A 172 -17.02 14.62 -41.56
C THR A 172 -17.74 15.58 -42.50
N GLY A 173 -17.07 16.62 -42.95
CA GLY A 173 -17.68 17.62 -43.86
C GLY A 173 -16.78 18.84 -44.09
N LYS A 174 -17.04 19.59 -45.16
CA LYS A 174 -16.33 20.84 -45.40
C LYS A 174 -16.76 21.93 -44.44
N ASN A 175 -15.81 22.63 -43.87
CA ASN A 175 -16.09 23.87 -43.16
C ASN A 175 -16.63 24.90 -44.14
N ARG A 176 -17.84 25.43 -43.88
CA ARG A 176 -18.49 26.38 -44.77
C ARG A 176 -17.72 27.70 -44.98
N PHE A 177 -16.84 28.03 -44.00
CA PHE A 177 -16.12 29.31 -44.00
C PHE A 177 -14.68 29.18 -44.49
N THR A 178 -13.99 28.03 -44.15
CA THR A 178 -12.57 27.82 -44.50
C THR A 178 -12.40 26.88 -45.68
N GLY A 179 -13.42 26.14 -46.08
CA GLY A 179 -13.33 25.13 -47.14
C GLY A 179 -12.58 23.87 -46.79
N GLU A 180 -12.00 23.81 -45.58
CA GLU A 180 -11.20 22.67 -45.11
C GLU A 180 -12.10 21.48 -44.73
N MET A 181 -11.61 20.26 -44.99
CA MET A 181 -12.28 19.04 -44.55
C MET A 181 -12.10 18.88 -43.03
N ARG A 182 -13.22 18.79 -42.32
CA ARG A 182 -13.23 18.43 -40.90
C ARG A 182 -13.33 16.92 -40.77
N GLU A 183 -12.42 16.35 -40.04
CA GLU A 183 -12.49 14.96 -39.62
C GLU A 183 -12.99 14.87 -38.16
N PRO A 184 -13.77 13.84 -37.83
CA PRO A 184 -14.16 13.62 -36.44
C PRO A 184 -12.93 13.30 -35.59
N ILE A 185 -12.88 13.92 -34.42
CA ILE A 185 -11.81 13.71 -33.44
C ILE A 185 -12.22 12.56 -32.52
N ASP A 186 -11.36 11.57 -32.38
CA ASP A 186 -11.56 10.50 -31.41
C ASP A 186 -11.27 11.03 -30.01
N LYS A 187 -12.28 10.97 -29.12
CA LYS A 187 -12.19 11.36 -27.71
C LYS A 187 -12.45 10.15 -26.81
N ALA A 188 -11.67 10.06 -25.76
CA ALA A 188 -11.83 9.05 -24.71
C ALA A 188 -12.37 9.70 -23.43
N TYR A 189 -13.35 9.08 -22.80
CA TYR A 189 -13.96 9.54 -21.57
C TYR A 189 -14.01 8.44 -20.52
N TYR A 190 -13.73 8.80 -19.27
CA TYR A 190 -14.08 7.97 -18.12
C TYR A 190 -15.52 8.26 -17.71
N ILE A 191 -16.35 7.20 -17.63
CA ILE A 191 -17.79 7.31 -17.32
C ILE A 191 -18.12 6.34 -16.19
N CYS A 192 -18.96 6.80 -15.24
CA CYS A 192 -19.46 5.97 -14.15
C CYS A 192 -20.26 4.78 -14.70
N GLN A 193 -19.81 3.56 -14.35
CA GLN A 193 -20.44 2.32 -14.79
C GLN A 193 -21.87 2.17 -14.28
N THR A 194 -22.13 2.58 -13.03
CA THR A 194 -23.45 2.52 -12.42
C THR A 194 -24.44 3.44 -13.15
N TYR A 195 -24.04 4.69 -13.40
CA TYR A 195 -24.84 5.63 -14.18
C TYR A 195 -25.11 5.11 -15.59
N ASN A 196 -24.09 4.60 -16.26
CA ASN A 196 -24.22 4.09 -17.62
C ASN A 196 -25.17 2.89 -17.75
N ARG A 197 -25.27 2.05 -16.72
CA ARG A 197 -26.13 0.85 -16.75
C ARG A 197 -27.53 1.08 -16.15
N MET A 198 -27.64 1.87 -15.09
CA MET A 198 -28.85 2.01 -14.27
C MET A 198 -29.47 3.42 -14.35
N GLY A 199 -28.80 4.35 -14.99
CA GLY A 199 -29.25 5.75 -15.16
C GLY A 199 -29.18 6.58 -13.89
N CYS A 200 -29.79 7.78 -13.95
CA CYS A 200 -29.73 8.79 -12.90
C CYS A 200 -30.43 8.43 -11.57
N LYS A 201 -31.23 7.35 -11.55
CA LYS A 201 -31.92 6.89 -10.32
C LYS A 201 -30.98 6.31 -9.27
N VAL A 202 -29.79 5.81 -9.68
CA VAL A 202 -28.86 5.11 -8.80
C VAL A 202 -27.56 5.89 -8.60
N CYS A 203 -27.10 6.59 -9.62
CA CYS A 203 -25.92 7.45 -9.55
C CYS A 203 -26.05 8.61 -10.53
N SER A 204 -25.50 9.76 -10.16
CA SER A 204 -25.46 10.93 -11.04
C SER A 204 -24.43 10.76 -12.19
N SER A 205 -24.51 11.66 -13.17
CA SER A 205 -23.59 11.61 -14.31
C SER A 205 -22.18 12.07 -13.92
N HIS A 206 -21.27 11.12 -13.89
CA HIS A 206 -19.85 11.36 -13.71
C HIS A 206 -19.13 11.02 -15.01
N LYS A 207 -18.61 12.04 -15.68
CA LYS A 207 -17.89 11.90 -16.96
C LYS A 207 -16.74 12.89 -16.99
N ILE A 208 -15.51 12.43 -17.30
CA ILE A 208 -14.35 13.29 -17.50
C ILE A 208 -13.60 12.86 -18.77
N GLU A 209 -13.10 13.81 -19.55
CA GLU A 209 -12.26 13.51 -20.71
C GLU A 209 -10.90 12.96 -20.25
N ALA A 210 -10.40 11.91 -20.87
CA ALA A 210 -9.15 11.25 -20.47
C ALA A 210 -7.94 12.20 -20.58
N ARG A 211 -7.96 13.13 -21.54
CA ARG A 211 -6.91 14.15 -21.70
C ARG A 211 -6.94 15.17 -20.58
N ASP A 212 -8.13 15.60 -20.17
CA ASP A 212 -8.27 16.56 -19.06
C ASP A 212 -7.79 15.95 -17.75
N LEU A 213 -8.15 14.68 -17.51
CA LEU A 213 -7.65 13.93 -16.36
C LEU A 213 -6.13 13.79 -16.39
N TYR A 214 -5.55 13.46 -17.55
CA TYR A 214 -4.11 13.35 -17.72
C TYR A 214 -3.39 14.65 -17.36
N ASN A 215 -3.85 15.77 -17.93
CA ASN A 215 -3.25 17.08 -17.66
C ASN A 215 -3.39 17.51 -16.20
N LEU A 216 -4.52 17.21 -15.58
CA LEU A 216 -4.77 17.50 -14.17
C LEU A 216 -3.81 16.72 -13.27
N VAL A 217 -3.70 15.41 -13.49
CA VAL A 217 -2.82 14.54 -12.69
C VAL A 217 -1.35 14.90 -12.88
N LEU A 218 -0.92 15.16 -14.12
CA LEU A 218 0.44 15.58 -14.42
C LEU A 218 0.79 16.88 -13.68
N LYS A 219 -0.08 17.87 -13.77
CA LYS A 219 0.10 19.16 -13.11
C LYS A 219 0.18 19.01 -11.59
N ASP A 220 -0.71 18.22 -10.98
CA ASP A 220 -0.74 17.99 -9.55
C ASP A 220 0.56 17.32 -9.05
N ILE A 221 1.04 16.29 -9.75
CA ILE A 221 2.32 15.64 -9.45
C ILE A 221 3.49 16.63 -9.58
N GLN A 222 3.53 17.44 -10.64
CA GLN A 222 4.56 18.45 -10.85
C GLN A 222 4.57 19.49 -9.71
N GLU A 223 3.41 19.96 -9.29
CA GLU A 223 3.27 20.94 -8.21
C GLU A 223 3.73 20.36 -6.86
N LEU A 224 3.33 19.14 -6.54
CA LEU A 224 3.77 18.45 -5.32
C LEU A 224 5.27 18.17 -5.33
N ALA A 225 5.81 17.72 -6.45
CA ALA A 225 7.24 17.48 -6.60
C ALA A 225 8.07 18.78 -6.47
N ALA A 226 7.61 19.87 -7.07
CA ALA A 226 8.24 21.18 -6.94
C ALA A 226 8.25 21.67 -5.48
N GLN A 227 7.16 21.47 -4.73
CA GLN A 227 7.11 21.81 -3.31
C GLN A 227 8.06 20.95 -2.48
N ALA A 228 8.09 19.62 -2.73
CA ALA A 228 8.99 18.71 -2.05
C ALA A 228 10.47 18.99 -2.34
N MET A 229 10.79 19.54 -3.52
CA MET A 229 12.14 19.96 -3.89
C MET A 229 12.55 21.29 -3.24
N LYS A 230 11.61 22.24 -3.13
CA LYS A 230 11.87 23.57 -2.58
C LYS A 230 12.21 23.53 -1.10
N ASP A 231 11.40 22.81 -0.32
CA ASP A 231 11.61 22.66 1.13
C ASP A 231 10.93 21.35 1.60
N ALA A 232 11.75 20.31 1.76
CA ALA A 232 11.27 19.01 2.16
C ALA A 232 10.73 18.99 3.61
N ASP A 233 11.34 19.77 4.51
CA ASP A 233 10.94 19.79 5.91
C ASP A 233 9.62 20.54 6.11
N MET A 234 9.44 21.67 5.44
CA MET A 234 8.18 22.39 5.46
C MET A 234 7.07 21.58 4.78
N PHE A 235 7.37 20.86 3.70
CA PHE A 235 6.40 19.99 3.03
C PHE A 235 6.02 18.81 3.93
N TYR A 236 6.99 18.20 4.61
CA TYR A 236 6.76 17.17 5.62
C TYR A 236 5.83 17.68 6.74
N GLN A 237 6.13 18.83 7.34
CA GLN A 237 5.31 19.42 8.41
C GLN A 237 3.86 19.69 7.94
N ARG A 238 3.68 20.13 6.71
CA ARG A 238 2.33 20.32 6.14
C ARG A 238 1.55 19.01 6.01
N LEU A 239 2.20 17.96 5.51
CA LEU A 239 1.55 16.64 5.38
C LEU A 239 1.24 16.07 6.76
N SER A 240 2.22 16.05 7.67
CA SER A 240 2.07 15.52 9.03
C SER A 240 0.99 16.26 9.84
N SER A 241 1.00 17.59 9.85
CA SER A 241 -0.01 18.35 10.59
C SER A 241 -1.45 18.16 10.10
N ARG A 242 -1.63 17.78 8.84
CA ARG A 242 -2.94 17.41 8.27
C ARG A 242 -3.36 16.00 8.63
N MET A 243 -2.40 15.09 8.69
CA MET A 243 -2.64 13.71 9.12
C MET A 243 -2.88 13.63 10.64
N GLU A 244 -2.12 14.37 11.44
CA GLU A 244 -2.31 14.49 12.90
C GLU A 244 -3.71 15.00 13.27
N ARG A 245 -4.28 15.94 12.51
CA ARG A 245 -5.68 16.38 12.72
C ARG A 245 -6.71 15.26 12.53
N ARG A 246 -6.38 14.22 11.80
CA ARG A 246 -7.24 13.02 11.66
C ARG A 246 -7.15 12.10 12.87
N TYR A 247 -6.03 12.08 13.60
CA TYR A 247 -5.78 11.10 14.67
C TYR A 247 -5.49 11.70 16.03
N LEU A 248 -5.40 13.05 16.19
CA LEU A 248 -5.28 13.80 17.45
C LEU A 248 -4.32 13.16 18.49
N VAL A 249 -3.19 12.61 18.06
CA VAL A 249 -2.19 12.07 18.97
C VAL A 249 -1.17 13.16 19.27
N ASP A 250 -1.30 13.81 20.43
CA ASP A 250 -0.25 14.64 20.99
C ASP A 250 0.85 13.72 21.55
N THR A 251 1.86 13.47 20.75
CA THR A 251 3.00 12.58 21.10
C THR A 251 3.69 13.02 22.40
N SER A 252 3.72 14.32 22.70
CA SER A 252 4.31 14.86 23.94
C SER A 252 3.49 14.51 25.17
N GLN A 253 2.16 14.57 25.07
CA GLN A 253 1.27 14.18 26.18
C GLN A 253 1.27 12.67 26.37
N THR A 254 1.27 11.91 25.29
CA THR A 254 1.33 10.44 25.30
C THR A 254 2.59 9.93 25.99
N GLU A 255 3.75 10.51 25.69
CA GLU A 255 5.03 10.15 26.32
C GLU A 255 5.07 10.52 27.82
N LYS A 256 4.50 11.65 28.21
CA LYS A 256 4.37 12.03 29.63
C LYS A 256 3.45 11.09 30.39
N GLU A 257 2.31 10.73 29.79
CA GLU A 257 1.36 9.78 30.36
C GLU A 257 2.01 8.40 30.53
N ARG A 258 2.74 7.91 29.52
CA ARG A 258 3.48 6.65 29.57
C ARG A 258 4.46 6.61 30.75
N LYS A 259 5.33 7.62 30.87
CA LYS A 259 6.31 7.71 31.95
C LYS A 259 5.64 7.75 33.33
N ARG A 260 4.50 8.44 33.44
CA ARG A 260 3.75 8.49 34.69
C ARG A 260 3.17 7.14 35.09
N LEU A 261 2.62 6.40 34.12
CA LEU A 261 2.06 5.07 34.37
C LEU A 261 3.14 4.06 34.72
N GLU A 262 4.29 4.08 34.00
CA GLU A 262 5.44 3.23 34.31
C GLU A 262 6.00 3.50 35.71
N ALA A 263 6.13 4.76 36.10
CA ALA A 263 6.54 5.13 37.46
C ALA A 263 5.52 4.65 38.51
N ARG A 264 4.23 4.76 38.22
CA ARG A 264 3.17 4.30 39.11
C ARG A 264 3.16 2.78 39.29
N ASP A 265 3.40 2.02 38.22
CA ASP A 265 3.52 0.56 38.32
C ASP A 265 4.72 0.15 39.18
N GLN A 266 5.87 0.84 39.07
CA GLN A 266 7.02 0.61 39.96
C GLN A 266 6.70 0.93 41.44
N GLU A 267 5.93 1.98 41.71
CA GLU A 267 5.45 2.27 43.08
C GLU A 267 4.56 1.15 43.62
N ILE A 268 3.64 0.64 42.80
CA ILE A 268 2.74 -0.48 43.13
C ILE A 268 3.54 -1.72 43.49
N ASP A 269 4.58 -2.06 42.70
CA ASP A 269 5.47 -3.19 43.00
C ASP A 269 6.16 -3.02 44.38
N GLY A 270 6.61 -1.81 44.70
CA GLY A 270 7.15 -1.49 46.01
C GLY A 270 6.13 -1.64 47.14
N MET A 271 4.87 -1.24 46.92
CA MET A 271 3.77 -1.40 47.87
C MET A 271 3.45 -2.90 48.09
N PHE A 272 3.46 -3.74 47.06
CA PHE A 272 3.28 -5.18 47.21
C PHE A 272 4.34 -5.76 48.13
N LEU A 273 5.62 -5.41 47.95
CA LEU A 273 6.71 -5.88 48.79
C LEU A 273 6.53 -5.49 50.26
N SER A 274 6.08 -4.23 50.51
CA SER A 274 5.78 -3.73 51.84
C SER A 274 4.61 -4.46 52.49
N LEU A 275 3.52 -4.70 51.73
CA LEU A 275 2.34 -5.44 52.21
C LEU A 275 2.67 -6.88 52.59
N TYR A 276 3.51 -7.57 51.79
CA TYR A 276 3.98 -8.90 52.13
C TYR A 276 4.84 -8.92 53.38
N THR A 277 5.70 -7.93 53.56
CA THR A 277 6.52 -7.76 54.74
C THR A 277 5.69 -7.52 56.00
N ASP A 278 4.69 -6.66 55.94
CA ASP A 278 3.79 -6.33 57.07
C ASP A 278 2.86 -7.50 57.42
N LYS A 279 2.42 -8.27 56.42
CA LYS A 279 1.70 -9.52 56.66
C LYS A 279 2.59 -10.54 57.38
N ALA A 280 3.83 -10.70 56.97
CA ALA A 280 4.79 -11.65 57.59
C ALA A 280 5.11 -11.26 59.04
N LYS A 281 5.12 -9.95 59.38
CA LYS A 281 5.29 -9.44 60.74
C LYS A 281 4.02 -9.50 61.61
N GLY A 282 2.89 -9.95 61.04
CA GLY A 282 1.60 -9.98 61.77
C GLY A 282 0.93 -8.63 62.01
N ILE A 283 1.40 -7.56 61.35
CA ILE A 283 0.86 -6.20 61.48
C ILE A 283 -0.46 -6.07 60.74
N LEU A 284 -0.61 -6.81 59.64
CA LEU A 284 -1.79 -6.78 58.75
C LEU A 284 -2.64 -8.04 58.91
N THR A 285 -3.98 -7.83 59.09
CA THR A 285 -4.92 -8.94 59.06
C THR A 285 -5.11 -9.49 57.64
N GLU A 286 -5.43 -10.78 57.51
CA GLU A 286 -5.65 -11.46 56.23
C GLU A 286 -6.67 -10.73 55.35
N GLN A 287 -7.81 -10.32 55.95
CA GLN A 287 -8.85 -9.60 55.21
C GLN A 287 -8.40 -8.23 54.65
N ARG A 288 -7.60 -7.48 55.44
CA ARG A 288 -7.05 -6.21 54.98
C ARG A 288 -5.99 -6.42 53.88
N PHE A 289 -5.14 -7.43 54.06
CA PHE A 289 -4.15 -7.80 53.07
C PHE A 289 -4.81 -8.10 51.70
N MET A 290 -5.78 -9.03 51.68
CA MET A 290 -6.50 -9.41 50.48
C MET A 290 -7.20 -8.23 49.78
N LYS A 291 -7.82 -7.34 50.59
CA LYS A 291 -8.48 -6.15 50.03
C LYS A 291 -7.50 -5.17 49.40
N LEU A 292 -6.37 -4.90 50.05
CA LEU A 292 -5.37 -3.98 49.52
C LEU A 292 -4.66 -4.55 48.30
N THR A 293 -4.31 -5.84 48.31
CA THR A 293 -3.69 -6.51 47.20
C THR A 293 -4.59 -6.51 45.96
N ALA A 294 -5.88 -6.85 46.13
CA ALA A 294 -6.84 -6.82 45.03
C ALA A 294 -7.03 -5.40 44.42
N ALA A 295 -6.99 -4.36 45.26
CA ALA A 295 -7.09 -2.99 44.74
C ALA A 295 -5.84 -2.58 43.94
N LEU A 296 -4.63 -2.95 44.43
CA LEU A 296 -3.39 -2.68 43.69
C LEU A 296 -3.28 -3.47 42.41
N GLU A 297 -3.68 -4.75 42.44
CA GLU A 297 -3.73 -5.60 41.23
C GLU A 297 -4.66 -5.02 40.16
N GLN A 298 -5.83 -4.54 40.54
CA GLN A 298 -6.79 -3.90 39.64
C GLN A 298 -6.23 -2.60 39.07
N GLU A 299 -5.53 -1.78 39.87
CA GLU A 299 -4.87 -0.56 39.39
C GLU A 299 -3.74 -0.90 38.40
N GLN A 300 -2.91 -1.90 38.71
CA GLN A 300 -1.82 -2.33 37.84
C GLN A 300 -2.35 -2.88 36.50
N GLU A 301 -3.39 -3.69 36.52
CA GLU A 301 -4.03 -4.20 35.30
C GLU A 301 -4.57 -3.05 34.43
N ALA A 302 -5.21 -2.06 35.03
CA ALA A 302 -5.69 -0.88 34.33
C ALA A 302 -4.53 -0.06 33.72
N ASN A 303 -3.43 0.12 34.45
CA ASN A 303 -2.25 0.81 33.98
C ASN A 303 -1.60 0.06 32.80
N GLN A 304 -1.44 -1.26 32.91
CA GLN A 304 -0.85 -2.09 31.85
C GLN A 304 -1.70 -2.06 30.57
N LYS A 305 -3.02 -2.12 30.69
CA LYS A 305 -3.92 -1.96 29.56
C LYS A 305 -3.74 -0.60 28.89
N ARG A 306 -3.66 0.45 29.68
CA ARG A 306 -3.47 1.82 29.17
C ARG A 306 -2.09 1.99 28.50
N LEU A 307 -1.02 1.42 29.08
CA LEU A 307 0.31 1.39 28.49
C LEU A 307 0.33 0.66 27.14
N HIS A 308 -0.38 -0.46 27.04
CA HIS A 308 -0.55 -1.16 25.78
C HIS A 308 -1.25 -0.29 24.72
N ASP A 309 -2.35 0.38 25.08
CA ASP A 309 -3.06 1.27 24.16
C ASP A 309 -2.17 2.43 23.67
N LEU A 310 -1.38 3.02 24.58
CA LEU A 310 -0.42 4.07 24.25
C LEU A 310 0.69 3.56 23.31
N ALA A 311 1.21 2.34 23.53
CA ALA A 311 2.21 1.72 22.66
C ALA A 311 1.66 1.48 21.24
N VAL A 312 0.42 1.01 21.11
CA VAL A 312 -0.25 0.86 19.83
C VAL A 312 -0.43 2.21 19.13
N MET A 313 -0.82 3.25 19.87
CA MET A 313 -0.94 4.60 19.29
C MET A 313 0.40 5.14 18.81
N GLN A 314 1.48 4.95 19.58
CA GLN A 314 2.83 5.37 19.21
C GLN A 314 3.31 4.64 17.96
N SER A 315 3.17 3.31 17.91
CA SER A 315 3.56 2.51 16.73
C SER A 315 2.84 2.94 15.46
N ARG A 316 1.57 3.32 15.56
CA ARG A 316 0.81 3.88 14.42
C ARG A 316 1.35 5.25 13.98
N ALA A 317 1.72 6.11 14.93
CA ALA A 317 2.29 7.41 14.62
C ALA A 317 3.65 7.28 13.93
N ASP A 318 4.50 6.38 14.41
CA ASP A 318 5.84 6.12 13.84
C ASP A 318 5.73 5.53 12.42
N ALA A 319 4.81 4.60 12.19
CA ALA A 319 4.51 4.05 10.86
C ALA A 319 4.07 5.17 9.90
N GLN A 320 3.19 6.04 10.34
CA GLN A 320 2.68 7.16 9.55
C GLN A 320 3.78 8.18 9.20
N GLU A 321 4.68 8.46 10.13
CA GLU A 321 5.85 9.30 9.86
C GLU A 321 6.73 8.69 8.75
N SER A 322 6.98 7.39 8.82
CA SER A 322 7.73 6.64 7.82
C SER A 322 7.07 6.72 6.43
N GLU A 323 5.74 6.56 6.38
CA GLU A 323 4.95 6.67 5.15
C GLU A 323 5.08 8.05 4.48
N VAL A 324 4.96 9.13 5.26
CA VAL A 324 5.12 10.50 4.74
C VAL A 324 6.53 10.74 4.21
N ARG A 325 7.56 10.27 4.92
CA ARG A 325 8.95 10.39 4.46
C ARG A 325 9.19 9.60 3.17
N THR A 326 8.60 8.41 3.06
CA THR A 326 8.66 7.57 1.87
C THR A 326 7.99 8.26 0.68
N PHE A 327 6.79 8.84 0.88
CA PHE A 327 6.11 9.62 -0.16
C PHE A 327 6.95 10.80 -0.65
N ILE A 328 7.52 11.58 0.27
CA ILE A 328 8.38 12.73 -0.09
C ILE A 328 9.60 12.28 -0.90
N LYS A 329 10.21 11.16 -0.53
CA LYS A 329 11.33 10.58 -1.27
C LYS A 329 10.93 10.16 -2.69
N GLU A 330 9.76 9.52 -2.83
CA GLU A 330 9.26 9.08 -4.13
C GLU A 330 8.84 10.26 -5.01
N ILE A 331 8.05 11.20 -4.50
CA ILE A 331 7.55 12.33 -5.32
C ILE A 331 8.70 13.21 -5.86
N ARG A 332 9.80 13.36 -5.11
CA ARG A 332 10.99 14.13 -5.54
C ARG A 332 11.67 13.54 -6.77
N ARG A 333 11.56 12.24 -7.01
CA ARG A 333 12.10 11.58 -8.22
C ARG A 333 11.45 12.09 -9.50
N TYR A 334 10.25 12.63 -9.39
CA TYR A 334 9.43 13.09 -10.51
C TYR A 334 9.40 14.62 -10.66
N ALA A 335 10.38 15.33 -10.08
CA ALA A 335 10.46 16.78 -10.14
C ALA A 335 10.56 17.35 -11.57
N ALA A 336 11.14 16.59 -12.50
CA ALA A 336 11.30 16.98 -13.91
C ALA A 336 10.43 16.10 -14.84
N ILE A 337 9.29 15.60 -14.36
CA ILE A 337 8.42 14.75 -15.17
C ILE A 337 7.72 15.58 -16.25
N GLU A 338 7.83 15.13 -17.51
CA GLU A 338 7.16 15.76 -18.66
C GLU A 338 5.94 14.93 -19.11
N GLU A 339 5.99 13.61 -18.94
CA GLU A 339 4.94 12.69 -19.35
C GLU A 339 4.64 11.68 -18.24
N LEU A 340 3.34 11.33 -18.10
CA LEU A 340 2.89 10.27 -17.19
C LEU A 340 3.02 8.91 -17.87
N ASP A 341 3.57 7.97 -17.15
CA ASP A 341 3.57 6.55 -17.51
C ASP A 341 2.85 5.71 -16.43
N GLU A 342 2.66 4.43 -16.73
CA GLU A 342 2.02 3.48 -15.83
C GLU A 342 2.84 3.26 -14.54
N SER A 343 4.17 3.36 -14.62
CA SER A 343 5.08 3.23 -13.48
C SER A 343 4.88 4.36 -12.47
N VAL A 344 4.91 5.61 -12.95
CA VAL A 344 4.66 6.81 -12.13
C VAL A 344 3.33 6.73 -11.42
N LEU A 345 2.26 6.39 -12.16
CA LEU A 345 0.92 6.31 -11.61
C LEU A 345 0.79 5.23 -10.55
N ASN A 346 1.32 4.03 -10.80
CA ASN A 346 1.24 2.92 -9.84
C ASN A 346 2.07 3.17 -8.58
N ARG A 347 3.21 3.86 -8.70
CA ARG A 347 4.04 4.20 -7.53
C ARG A 347 3.45 5.32 -6.68
N LEU A 348 2.81 6.32 -7.30
CA LEU A 348 2.35 7.50 -6.58
C LEU A 348 0.87 7.46 -6.21
N ILE A 349 0.00 6.86 -7.04
CA ILE A 349 -1.46 7.00 -6.93
C ILE A 349 -2.12 5.68 -6.58
N SER A 350 -2.89 5.68 -5.51
CA SER A 350 -3.77 4.56 -5.11
C SER A 350 -5.08 4.58 -5.90
N LYS A 351 -5.75 5.73 -5.95
CA LYS A 351 -7.02 5.90 -6.68
C LYS A 351 -7.29 7.37 -6.99
N ILE A 352 -8.12 7.60 -8.00
CA ILE A 352 -8.62 8.91 -8.41
C ILE A 352 -10.14 8.88 -8.33
N LEU A 353 -10.73 9.79 -7.59
CA LEU A 353 -12.16 9.89 -7.37
C LEU A 353 -12.73 11.03 -8.22
N ILE A 354 -13.66 10.71 -9.10
CA ILE A 354 -14.31 11.69 -9.98
C ILE A 354 -15.69 12.05 -9.42
N GLY A 355 -15.84 13.31 -9.06
CA GLY A 355 -17.10 13.89 -8.57
C GLY A 355 -18.07 14.29 -9.68
N GLU A 356 -19.20 14.86 -9.28
CA GLU A 356 -20.20 15.41 -10.18
C GLU A 356 -19.74 16.73 -10.81
N VAL A 357 -20.21 16.98 -12.03
CA VAL A 357 -20.09 18.29 -12.66
C VAL A 357 -21.14 19.20 -12.05
N LYS A 358 -20.73 20.22 -11.32
CA LYS A 358 -21.58 21.27 -10.76
C LYS A 358 -21.44 22.54 -11.59
N LYS A 359 -22.50 23.35 -11.62
CA LYS A 359 -22.43 24.70 -12.17
C LYS A 359 -22.26 25.67 -11.00
N VAL A 360 -21.11 26.34 -10.95
CA VAL A 360 -20.82 27.41 -9.99
C VAL A 360 -20.58 28.69 -10.81
N ASP A 361 -21.32 29.72 -10.56
CA ASP A 361 -21.25 31.03 -11.29
C ASP A 361 -21.26 30.90 -12.81
N GLY A 362 -22.09 29.97 -13.33
CA GLY A 362 -22.23 29.72 -14.77
C GLY A 362 -21.12 28.83 -15.38
N GLN A 363 -20.05 28.55 -14.66
CA GLN A 363 -18.98 27.69 -15.10
C GLN A 363 -19.21 26.24 -14.62
N LYS A 364 -18.77 25.26 -15.43
CA LYS A 364 -18.80 23.85 -15.06
C LYS A 364 -17.56 23.53 -14.26
N VAL A 365 -17.75 23.19 -13.00
CA VAL A 365 -16.69 22.76 -12.08
C VAL A 365 -16.91 21.28 -11.76
N GLN A 366 -15.86 20.49 -11.82
CA GLN A 366 -15.88 19.08 -11.46
C GLN A 366 -14.79 18.81 -10.42
N GLU A 367 -15.18 18.24 -9.31
CA GLU A 367 -14.25 17.82 -8.25
C GLU A 367 -13.52 16.55 -8.68
N VAL A 368 -12.19 16.57 -8.65
CA VAL A 368 -11.33 15.41 -8.87
C VAL A 368 -10.43 15.29 -7.64
N ARG A 369 -10.50 14.16 -6.94
CA ARG A 369 -9.68 13.90 -5.76
C ARG A 369 -8.69 12.80 -6.06
N ILE A 370 -7.41 13.09 -5.89
CA ILE A 370 -6.30 12.14 -6.08
C ILE A 370 -5.91 11.60 -4.70
N VAL A 371 -5.92 10.29 -4.57
CA VAL A 371 -5.50 9.58 -3.36
C VAL A 371 -4.12 9.00 -3.64
N TYR A 372 -3.12 9.54 -2.99
CA TYR A 372 -1.75 9.12 -3.14
C TYR A 372 -1.44 7.90 -2.26
N ASN A 373 -0.51 7.06 -2.72
CA ASN A 373 0.05 5.99 -1.90
C ASN A 373 0.76 6.61 -0.69
N PHE A 374 0.72 5.95 0.46
CA PHE A 374 1.32 6.35 1.73
C PHE A 374 0.63 7.53 2.45
N VAL A 375 0.20 8.57 1.76
CA VAL A 375 -0.32 9.81 2.39
C VAL A 375 -1.82 10.05 2.19
N GLY A 376 -2.48 9.28 1.33
CA GLY A 376 -3.90 9.42 1.05
C GLY A 376 -4.25 10.67 0.24
N GLU A 377 -5.40 11.30 0.52
CA GLU A 377 -5.82 12.53 -0.17
C GLU A 377 -5.01 13.73 0.34
N ILE A 378 -4.35 14.43 -0.59
CA ILE A 378 -3.74 15.73 -0.34
C ILE A 378 -4.74 16.77 -0.85
N PRO A 379 -5.43 17.52 0.03
CA PRO A 379 -6.38 18.54 -0.41
C PRO A 379 -5.66 19.64 -1.19
N GLU A 380 -6.34 20.17 -2.22
CA GLU A 380 -5.86 21.29 -3.04
C GLU A 380 -5.29 22.41 -2.15
N ILE A 381 -4.09 22.87 -2.52
CA ILE A 381 -3.47 24.01 -1.90
C ILE A 381 -4.20 25.21 -2.46
N ALA A 382 -5.14 25.78 -1.68
CA ALA A 382 -5.63 27.11 -1.99
C ALA A 382 -4.42 28.05 -2.07
N ALA A 383 -4.16 28.57 -3.25
CA ALA A 383 -3.11 29.52 -3.54
C ALA A 383 -3.29 30.81 -2.71
#